data_eed26903e025efdba9c93ce3285dd5d4
#
_entry.id   eed26903e025efdba9c93ce3285dd5d4
#
_cell.length_a   1.000
_cell.length_b   1.000
_cell.length_c   1.000
_cell.angle_alpha   90.00
_cell.angle_beta   90.00
_cell.angle_gamma   90.00
#
_symmetry.space_group_name_H-M   'P 1'
#
loop_
_entity.id
_entity.type
_entity.pdbx_description
1 polymer ?
#
loop_
_entity_poly.entity_id
_entity_poly.type
_entity_poly.pdbx_seq_one_letter_code
_entity_poly.pdbx_strand_id
1 'polypeptide(L)'
;MRSDFGMLVARTIVGGSMAAHGAQKAFGWFEGSGPQKTAGFMKMLGFEDAERMGMAAAYNELISGSLIASGFLGTLGPSVLIVNMIVAMLAVHKDNGFFAADNGVEVPLLYATAALAFAAGGYGDCSLDRLFGIDRFLGKRRWFYIGMAAAVGTAIAVLNQRTSPPQTSEPTQQQNPAEAEPQTAA
;
A
#
# COMPACT_ATOMS: atom_id res chain seq x y z
N MET A 1 -15.96 15.83 22.13
CA MET A 1 -14.73 16.68 22.13
C MET A 1 -13.41 15.87 22.25
N ARG A 2 -13.17 15.07 23.31
CA ARG A 2 -11.88 14.34 23.43
C ARG A 2 -11.71 13.24 22.40
N SER A 3 -12.76 12.50 22.06
CA SER A 3 -12.76 11.47 21.01
C SER A 3 -12.55 12.06 19.61
N ASP A 4 -13.15 13.22 19.32
CA ASP A 4 -13.05 13.86 18.01
C ASP A 4 -11.65 14.42 17.75
N PHE A 5 -11.00 14.97 18.78
CA PHE A 5 -9.60 15.39 18.66
C PHE A 5 -8.66 14.21 18.41
N GLY A 6 -8.84 13.09 19.14
CA GLY A 6 -8.07 11.87 18.90
C GLY A 6 -8.26 11.33 17.49
N MET A 7 -9.50 11.33 16.98
CA MET A 7 -9.81 10.93 15.61
C MET A 7 -9.16 11.87 14.57
N LEU A 8 -9.23 13.18 14.79
CA LEU A 8 -8.56 14.16 13.93
C LEU A 8 -7.06 13.90 13.83
N VAL A 9 -6.39 13.73 14.97
CA VAL A 9 -4.93 13.47 15.02
C VAL A 9 -4.61 12.16 14.31
N ALA A 10 -5.30 11.07 14.64
CA ALA A 10 -5.05 9.75 14.06
C ALA A 10 -5.21 9.75 12.54
N ARG A 11 -6.31 10.28 12.00
CA ARG A 11 -6.55 10.31 10.56
C ARG A 11 -5.62 11.27 9.82
N THR A 12 -5.21 12.37 10.45
CA THR A 12 -4.27 13.31 9.83
C THR A 12 -2.88 12.69 9.71
N ILE A 13 -2.41 11.98 10.75
CA ILE A 13 -1.12 11.29 10.71
C ILE A 13 -1.16 10.13 9.71
N VAL A 14 -2.11 9.21 9.83
CA VAL A 14 -2.22 8.03 8.96
C VAL A 14 -2.47 8.43 7.51
N GLY A 15 -3.42 9.31 7.26
CA GLY A 15 -3.75 9.78 5.91
C GLY A 15 -2.64 10.64 5.32
N GLY A 16 -2.06 11.55 6.10
CA GLY A 16 -0.97 12.41 5.64
C GLY A 16 0.29 11.63 5.28
N SER A 17 0.68 10.65 6.11
CA SER A 17 1.83 9.79 5.79
C SER A 17 1.58 8.96 4.53
N MET A 18 0.37 8.42 4.36
CA MET A 18 0.04 7.66 3.15
C MET A 18 0.01 8.55 1.89
N ALA A 19 -0.53 9.76 1.98
CA ALA A 19 -0.47 10.73 0.89
C ALA A 19 0.98 11.10 0.52
N ALA A 20 1.85 11.25 1.51
CA ALA A 20 3.28 11.49 1.29
C ALA A 20 3.94 10.30 0.55
N HIS A 21 3.65 9.05 0.94
CA HIS A 21 4.12 7.85 0.21
C HIS A 21 3.63 7.83 -1.25
N GLY A 22 2.38 8.19 -1.50
CA GLY A 22 1.85 8.33 -2.85
C GLY A 22 2.59 9.41 -3.65
N ALA A 23 2.86 10.57 -3.04
CA ALA A 23 3.60 11.66 -3.67
C ALA A 23 5.08 11.28 -3.95
N GLN A 24 5.72 10.50 -3.08
CA GLN A 24 7.04 9.93 -3.33
C GLN A 24 7.08 9.08 -4.59
N LYS A 25 6.07 8.23 -4.79
CA LYS A 25 5.97 7.33 -5.95
C LYS A 25 5.56 8.06 -7.22
N ALA A 26 4.57 8.97 -7.13
CA ALA A 26 4.03 9.67 -8.29
C ALA A 26 4.94 10.77 -8.83
N PHE A 27 5.60 11.53 -7.94
CA PHE A 27 6.31 12.76 -8.29
C PHE A 27 7.80 12.76 -7.89
N GLY A 28 8.24 11.76 -7.12
CA GLY A 28 9.59 11.74 -6.56
C GLY A 28 9.80 12.75 -5.42
N TRP A 29 8.74 13.30 -4.83
CA TRP A 29 8.85 14.24 -3.71
C TRP A 29 9.50 13.57 -2.49
N PHE A 30 10.06 14.36 -1.59
CA PHE A 30 10.71 13.88 -0.37
C PHE A 30 11.80 12.83 -0.65
N GLU A 31 12.59 13.02 -1.70
CA GLU A 31 13.63 12.07 -2.14
C GLU A 31 13.09 10.67 -2.49
N GLY A 32 11.82 10.61 -2.88
CA GLY A 32 11.12 9.37 -3.21
C GLY A 32 11.57 8.73 -4.51
N SER A 33 11.05 7.53 -4.76
CA SER A 33 11.42 6.69 -5.92
C SER A 33 11.07 7.32 -7.27
N GLY A 34 10.01 8.12 -7.33
CA GLY A 34 9.46 8.63 -8.59
C GLY A 34 8.82 7.54 -9.47
N PRO A 35 8.19 7.94 -10.58
CA PRO A 35 7.40 7.03 -11.41
C PRO A 35 8.23 5.91 -12.06
N GLN A 36 9.45 6.20 -12.53
CA GLN A 36 10.29 5.21 -13.23
C GLN A 36 10.72 4.07 -12.30
N LYS A 37 11.20 4.39 -11.09
CA LYS A 37 11.61 3.37 -10.12
C LYS A 37 10.40 2.59 -9.59
N THR A 38 9.25 3.28 -9.42
CA THR A 38 8.00 2.65 -9.03
C THR A 38 7.53 1.64 -10.09
N ALA A 39 7.59 1.98 -11.37
CA ALA A 39 7.30 1.07 -12.47
C ALA A 39 8.28 -0.11 -12.49
N GLY A 40 9.58 0.13 -12.32
CA GLY A 40 10.59 -0.93 -12.21
C GLY A 40 10.29 -1.92 -11.09
N PHE A 41 9.87 -1.42 -9.93
CA PHE A 41 9.45 -2.26 -8.82
C PHE A 41 8.21 -3.11 -9.15
N MET A 42 7.19 -2.54 -9.81
CA MET A 42 6.01 -3.30 -10.24
C MET A 42 6.35 -4.40 -11.23
N LYS A 43 7.33 -4.14 -12.13
CA LYS A 43 7.83 -5.17 -13.05
C LYS A 43 8.50 -6.33 -12.31
N MET A 44 9.29 -6.06 -11.29
CA MET A 44 9.89 -7.10 -10.44
C MET A 44 8.83 -7.93 -9.69
N LEU A 45 7.69 -7.33 -9.35
CA LEU A 45 6.56 -8.03 -8.74
C LEU A 45 5.73 -8.86 -9.73
N GLY A 46 6.09 -8.86 -11.03
CA GLY A 46 5.43 -9.66 -12.06
C GLY A 46 4.19 -9.01 -12.69
N PHE A 47 4.02 -7.70 -12.58
CA PHE A 47 2.96 -7.00 -13.31
C PHE A 47 3.39 -6.73 -14.75
N GLU A 48 2.57 -7.14 -15.74
CA GLU A 48 2.86 -6.94 -17.16
C GLU A 48 2.83 -5.46 -17.54
N ASP A 49 1.79 -4.73 -17.14
CA ASP A 49 1.66 -3.28 -17.34
C ASP A 49 2.22 -2.53 -16.10
N ALA A 50 3.53 -2.64 -15.90
CA ALA A 50 4.21 -2.16 -14.71
C ALA A 50 4.12 -0.64 -14.52
N GLU A 51 4.11 0.14 -15.60
CA GLU A 51 3.97 1.60 -15.54
C GLU A 51 2.59 1.99 -15.05
N ARG A 52 1.54 1.41 -15.63
CA ARG A 52 0.16 1.67 -15.20
C ARG A 52 -0.07 1.20 -13.77
N MET A 53 0.42 0.02 -13.40
CA MET A 53 0.29 -0.49 -12.04
C MET A 53 1.05 0.36 -11.02
N GLY A 54 2.23 0.84 -11.36
CA GLY A 54 3.01 1.76 -10.54
C GLY A 54 2.29 3.10 -10.30
N MET A 55 1.75 3.69 -11.36
CA MET A 55 0.96 4.92 -11.24
C MET A 55 -0.34 4.70 -10.48
N ALA A 56 -1.05 3.58 -10.71
CA ALA A 56 -2.26 3.23 -9.97
C ALA A 56 -1.97 3.11 -8.47
N ALA A 57 -0.91 2.41 -8.08
CA ALA A 57 -0.50 2.29 -6.68
C ALA A 57 -0.15 3.66 -6.07
N ALA A 58 0.61 4.49 -6.78
CA ALA A 58 1.01 5.82 -6.33
C ALA A 58 -0.21 6.73 -6.10
N TYR A 59 -1.13 6.80 -7.06
CA TYR A 59 -2.34 7.61 -6.93
C TYR A 59 -3.34 7.04 -5.93
N ASN A 60 -3.43 5.71 -5.78
CA ASN A 60 -4.24 5.10 -4.73
C ASN A 60 -3.79 5.54 -3.34
N GLU A 61 -2.49 5.55 -3.07
CA GLU A 61 -1.94 6.05 -1.81
C GLU A 61 -2.18 7.55 -1.62
N LEU A 62 -1.90 8.35 -2.64
CA LEU A 62 -2.08 9.79 -2.59
C LEU A 62 -3.54 10.18 -2.34
N ILE A 63 -4.47 9.61 -3.11
CA ILE A 63 -5.90 9.92 -3.03
C ILE A 63 -6.48 9.38 -1.73
N SER A 64 -6.27 8.10 -1.41
CA SER A 64 -6.81 7.52 -0.18
C SER A 64 -6.29 8.21 1.06
N GLY A 65 -4.99 8.51 1.10
CA GLY A 65 -4.38 9.27 2.18
C GLY A 65 -4.97 10.65 2.34
N SER A 66 -5.15 11.39 1.25
CA SER A 66 -5.77 12.72 1.25
C SER A 66 -7.23 12.70 1.72
N LEU A 67 -8.01 11.70 1.27
CA LEU A 67 -9.40 11.52 1.69
C LEU A 67 -9.49 11.19 3.18
N ILE A 68 -8.63 10.33 3.69
CA ILE A 68 -8.58 9.98 5.12
C ILE A 68 -8.13 11.20 5.93
N ALA A 69 -7.06 11.88 5.55
CA ALA A 69 -6.53 13.04 6.28
C ALA A 69 -7.57 14.17 6.38
N SER A 70 -8.30 14.45 5.30
CA SER A 70 -9.36 15.46 5.27
C SER A 70 -10.68 15.00 5.92
N GLY A 71 -10.87 13.68 6.06
CA GLY A 71 -12.13 13.09 6.49
C GLY A 71 -13.25 13.29 5.46
N PHE A 72 -12.98 12.94 4.20
CA PHE A 72 -13.87 13.21 3.07
C PHE A 72 -14.27 11.93 2.34
N LEU A 73 -15.51 11.88 1.84
CA LEU A 73 -16.15 10.79 1.10
C LEU A 73 -16.27 9.46 1.87
N GLY A 74 -16.51 9.52 3.18
CA GLY A 74 -16.90 8.37 4.00
C GLY A 74 -15.91 7.22 3.90
N THR A 75 -16.41 6.04 3.52
CA THR A 75 -15.62 4.81 3.45
C THR A 75 -14.74 4.69 2.20
N LEU A 76 -14.81 5.63 1.24
CA LEU A 76 -14.08 5.52 -0.03
C LEU A 76 -12.56 5.53 0.18
N GLY A 77 -12.03 6.53 0.90
CA GLY A 77 -10.60 6.61 1.19
C GLY A 77 -10.06 5.35 1.89
N PRO A 78 -10.67 4.93 3.02
CA PRO A 78 -10.32 3.68 3.69
C PRO A 78 -10.40 2.45 2.79
N SER A 79 -11.43 2.31 1.96
CA SER A 79 -11.57 1.15 1.06
C SER A 79 -10.44 1.07 0.05
N VAL A 80 -10.09 2.20 -0.57
CA VAL A 80 -8.97 2.30 -1.52
C VAL A 80 -7.63 1.98 -0.82
N LEU A 81 -7.42 2.48 0.40
CA LEU A 81 -6.21 2.15 1.17
C LEU A 81 -6.13 0.66 1.50
N ILE A 82 -7.25 0.03 1.87
CA ILE A 82 -7.28 -1.41 2.16
C ILE A 82 -6.90 -2.24 0.93
N VAL A 83 -7.37 -1.87 -0.29
CA VAL A 83 -6.91 -2.52 -1.55
C VAL A 83 -5.39 -2.51 -1.63
N ASN A 84 -4.81 -1.33 -1.45
CA ASN A 84 -3.36 -1.15 -1.57
C ASN A 84 -2.59 -1.96 -0.52
N MET A 85 -3.07 -1.99 0.72
CA MET A 85 -2.44 -2.75 1.80
C MET A 85 -2.56 -4.26 1.60
N ILE A 86 -3.69 -4.78 1.12
CA ILE A 86 -3.84 -6.21 0.79
C ILE A 86 -2.86 -6.59 -0.33
N VAL A 87 -2.79 -5.79 -1.40
CA VAL A 87 -1.85 -6.05 -2.50
C VAL A 87 -0.40 -5.99 -2.00
N ALA A 88 -0.04 -5.00 -1.18
CA ALA A 88 1.29 -4.89 -0.60
C ALA A 88 1.63 -6.10 0.29
N MET A 89 0.73 -6.49 1.20
CA MET A 89 0.93 -7.68 2.05
C MET A 89 1.18 -8.94 1.23
N LEU A 90 0.37 -9.19 0.20
CA LEU A 90 0.42 -10.44 -0.55
C LEU A 90 1.43 -10.46 -1.70
N ALA A 91 1.78 -9.29 -2.25
CA ALA A 91 2.71 -9.19 -3.37
C ALA A 91 4.16 -8.91 -2.96
N VAL A 92 4.36 -8.29 -1.79
CA VAL A 92 5.69 -7.80 -1.37
C VAL A 92 6.15 -8.43 -0.06
N HIS A 93 5.26 -8.48 0.94
CA HIS A 93 5.68 -8.67 2.34
C HIS A 93 5.46 -10.08 2.90
N LYS A 94 4.55 -10.89 2.30
CA LYS A 94 4.13 -12.18 2.89
C LYS A 94 5.26 -13.17 3.15
N ASP A 95 6.29 -13.16 2.31
CA ASP A 95 7.39 -14.11 2.38
C ASP A 95 8.53 -13.64 3.32
N ASN A 96 8.42 -12.40 3.84
CA ASN A 96 9.40 -11.77 4.73
C ASN A 96 9.01 -11.85 6.22
N GLY A 97 7.96 -12.60 6.56
CA GLY A 97 7.50 -12.75 7.94
C GLY A 97 6.65 -11.57 8.44
N PHE A 98 6.65 -11.36 9.75
CA PHE A 98 5.79 -10.37 10.40
C PHE A 98 6.46 -9.00 10.53
N PHE A 99 7.69 -8.93 11.07
CA PHE A 99 8.30 -7.70 11.54
C PHE A 99 8.74 -6.75 10.43
N ALA A 100 8.54 -5.45 10.66
CA ALA A 100 8.95 -4.38 9.72
C ALA A 100 10.46 -4.34 9.47
N ALA A 101 11.26 -4.74 10.46
CA ALA A 101 12.72 -4.83 10.35
C ALA A 101 13.15 -5.79 9.22
N ASP A 102 12.37 -6.83 8.99
CA ASP A 102 12.60 -7.84 7.95
C ASP A 102 11.77 -7.55 6.67
N ASN A 103 11.24 -6.34 6.54
CA ASN A 103 10.30 -5.96 5.48
C ASN A 103 9.00 -6.80 5.46
N GLY A 104 8.56 -7.27 6.63
CA GLY A 104 7.37 -8.10 6.82
C GLY A 104 6.06 -7.32 6.75
N VAL A 105 4.96 -8.03 7.06
CA VAL A 105 3.58 -7.52 6.88
C VAL A 105 3.13 -6.50 7.93
N GLU A 106 3.90 -6.22 8.97
CA GLU A 106 3.52 -5.37 10.12
C GLU A 106 3.01 -3.99 9.69
N VAL A 107 3.77 -3.26 8.88
CA VAL A 107 3.41 -1.90 8.47
C VAL A 107 2.15 -1.87 7.61
N PRO A 108 2.01 -2.64 6.51
CA PRO A 108 0.78 -2.64 5.75
C PRO A 108 -0.43 -3.16 6.56
N LEU A 109 -0.23 -4.06 7.53
CA LEU A 109 -1.28 -4.52 8.43
C LEU A 109 -1.77 -3.40 9.35
N LEU A 110 -0.86 -2.58 9.90
CA LEU A 110 -1.21 -1.42 10.73
C LEU A 110 -2.02 -0.39 9.94
N TYR A 111 -1.61 -0.06 8.70
CA TYR A 111 -2.36 0.83 7.83
C TYR A 111 -3.75 0.28 7.46
N ALA A 112 -3.83 -1.02 7.14
CA ALA A 112 -5.11 -1.68 6.84
C ALA A 112 -6.05 -1.65 8.06
N THR A 113 -5.52 -1.90 9.26
CA THR A 113 -6.28 -1.86 10.51
C THR A 113 -6.78 -0.45 10.82
N ALA A 114 -5.93 0.57 10.65
CA ALA A 114 -6.33 1.96 10.82
C ALA A 114 -7.40 2.37 9.80
N ALA A 115 -7.25 1.99 8.54
CA ALA A 115 -8.25 2.24 7.50
C ALA A 115 -9.59 1.56 7.83
N LEU A 116 -9.57 0.31 8.33
CA LEU A 116 -10.76 -0.40 8.77
C LEU A 116 -11.46 0.32 9.93
N ALA A 117 -10.68 0.81 10.90
CA ALA A 117 -11.21 1.59 12.02
C ALA A 117 -11.90 2.89 11.56
N PHE A 118 -11.30 3.63 10.60
CA PHE A 118 -11.91 4.83 10.03
C PHE A 118 -13.17 4.49 9.21
N ALA A 119 -13.17 3.39 8.45
CA ALA A 119 -14.33 2.95 7.70
C ALA A 119 -15.51 2.57 8.59
N ALA A 120 -15.23 1.93 9.74
CA ALA A 120 -16.25 1.48 10.69
C ALA A 120 -16.74 2.59 11.63
N GLY A 121 -15.83 3.43 12.13
CA GLY A 121 -16.10 4.47 13.11
C GLY A 121 -16.44 5.85 12.52
N GLY A 122 -16.14 6.06 11.23
CA GLY A 122 -16.24 7.38 10.60
C GLY A 122 -15.08 8.31 10.97
N TYR A 123 -15.17 9.56 10.54
CA TYR A 123 -14.07 10.54 10.66
C TYR A 123 -14.20 11.53 11.82
N GLY A 124 -15.29 11.42 12.61
CA GLY A 124 -15.57 12.36 13.71
C GLY A 124 -16.12 13.72 13.25
N ASP A 125 -16.43 14.59 14.22
CA ASP A 125 -17.10 15.87 13.95
C ASP A 125 -16.19 16.90 13.24
N CYS A 126 -14.87 16.81 13.38
CA CYS A 126 -13.90 17.69 12.75
C CYS A 126 -13.53 17.22 11.32
N SER A 127 -14.48 16.76 10.50
CA SER A 127 -14.25 16.21 9.16
C SER A 127 -14.95 17.02 8.08
N LEU A 128 -14.45 16.94 6.82
CA LEU A 128 -15.14 17.55 5.68
C LEU A 128 -16.50 16.92 5.45
N ASP A 129 -16.67 15.62 5.69
CA ASP A 129 -17.98 14.96 5.60
C ASP A 129 -18.99 15.58 6.53
N ARG A 130 -18.60 15.93 7.76
CA ARG A 130 -19.45 16.60 8.73
C ARG A 130 -19.76 18.02 8.31
N LEU A 131 -18.73 18.74 7.83
CA LEU A 131 -18.88 20.13 7.37
C LEU A 131 -19.88 20.25 6.22
N PHE A 132 -19.83 19.30 5.26
CA PHE A 132 -20.73 19.29 4.09
C PHE A 132 -22.01 18.47 4.29
N GLY A 133 -22.21 17.84 5.47
CA GLY A 133 -23.37 17.00 5.77
C GLY A 133 -23.42 15.68 4.98
N ILE A 134 -22.31 15.25 4.42
CA ILE A 134 -22.16 14.01 3.63
C ILE A 134 -22.22 12.78 4.54
N ASP A 135 -21.79 12.91 5.79
CA ASP A 135 -21.82 11.88 6.83
C ASP A 135 -23.23 11.26 7.01
N ARG A 136 -24.29 12.06 6.86
CA ARG A 136 -25.68 11.59 6.94
C ARG A 136 -26.04 10.58 5.86
N PHE A 137 -25.38 10.65 4.72
CA PHE A 137 -25.62 9.78 3.56
C PHE A 137 -24.61 8.63 3.51
N LEU A 138 -23.32 8.94 3.60
CA LEU A 138 -22.22 7.96 3.49
C LEU A 138 -21.90 7.25 4.80
N GLY A 139 -22.29 7.78 5.95
CA GLY A 139 -22.14 7.14 7.27
C GLY A 139 -23.06 5.93 7.52
N LYS A 140 -23.86 5.53 6.54
CA LYS A 140 -24.75 4.36 6.69
C LYS A 140 -23.96 3.07 6.62
N ARG A 141 -24.24 2.12 7.51
CA ARG A 141 -23.59 0.80 7.63
C ARG A 141 -23.48 0.03 6.29
N ARG A 142 -24.44 0.21 5.37
CA ARG A 142 -24.38 -0.42 4.04
C ARG A 142 -23.13 -0.02 3.25
N TRP A 143 -22.69 1.25 3.34
CA TRP A 143 -21.51 1.72 2.61
C TRP A 143 -20.21 1.12 3.13
N PHE A 144 -20.14 0.82 4.43
CA PHE A 144 -19.05 0.05 5.00
C PHE A 144 -18.93 -1.33 4.33
N TYR A 145 -20.02 -2.11 4.30
CA TYR A 145 -19.97 -3.45 3.69
C TYR A 145 -19.71 -3.41 2.19
N ILE A 146 -20.33 -2.48 1.46
CA ILE A 146 -20.07 -2.29 0.03
C ILE A 146 -18.61 -1.93 -0.21
N GLY A 147 -18.05 -0.99 0.54
CA GLY A 147 -16.66 -0.58 0.43
C GLY A 147 -15.69 -1.73 0.72
N MET A 148 -15.94 -2.51 1.78
CA MET A 148 -15.09 -3.66 2.13
C MET A 148 -15.16 -4.77 1.07
N ALA A 149 -16.35 -5.11 0.59
CA ALA A 149 -16.50 -6.11 -0.47
C ALA A 149 -15.81 -5.66 -1.77
N ALA A 150 -15.99 -4.39 -2.15
CA ALA A 150 -15.31 -3.81 -3.30
C ALA A 150 -13.78 -3.80 -3.13
N ALA A 151 -13.28 -3.47 -1.92
CA ALA A 151 -11.85 -3.47 -1.64
C ALA A 151 -11.23 -4.86 -1.82
N VAL A 152 -11.83 -5.90 -1.22
CA VAL A 152 -11.35 -7.28 -1.35
C VAL A 152 -11.42 -7.75 -2.81
N GLY A 153 -12.54 -7.53 -3.50
CA GLY A 153 -12.70 -7.90 -4.91
C GLY A 153 -11.69 -7.21 -5.82
N THR A 154 -11.44 -5.92 -5.62
CA THR A 154 -10.42 -5.17 -6.39
C THR A 154 -9.01 -5.68 -6.10
N ALA A 155 -8.66 -5.95 -4.84
CA ALA A 155 -7.36 -6.49 -4.49
C ALA A 155 -7.10 -7.85 -5.17
N ILE A 156 -8.09 -8.74 -5.17
CA ILE A 156 -8.02 -10.03 -5.87
C ILE A 156 -7.84 -9.81 -7.38
N ALA A 157 -8.62 -8.92 -7.99
CA ALA A 157 -8.50 -8.61 -9.42
C ALA A 157 -7.13 -8.06 -9.79
N VAL A 158 -6.54 -7.20 -8.96
CA VAL A 158 -5.18 -6.67 -9.15
C VAL A 158 -4.13 -7.77 -9.02
N LEU A 159 -4.24 -8.64 -8.01
CA LEU A 159 -3.29 -9.73 -7.80
C LEU A 159 -3.32 -10.76 -8.94
N ASN A 160 -4.49 -10.99 -9.55
CA ASN A 160 -4.64 -11.89 -10.69
C ASN A 160 -4.01 -11.35 -12.00
N GLN A 161 -3.61 -10.07 -12.05
CA GLN A 161 -2.88 -9.50 -13.18
C GLN A 161 -1.36 -9.75 -13.09
N ARG A 162 -0.90 -10.45 -12.06
CA ARG A 162 0.51 -10.81 -11.94
C ARG A 162 0.77 -12.10 -12.69
N THR A 163 1.77 -12.08 -13.54
CA THR A 163 2.46 -13.28 -14.02
C THR A 163 3.50 -13.69 -12.98
N SER A 164 3.94 -14.96 -12.99
CA SER A 164 5.02 -15.39 -12.11
C SER A 164 6.22 -14.46 -12.29
N PRO A 165 6.83 -13.95 -11.19
CA PRO A 165 8.03 -13.14 -11.30
C PRO A 165 9.06 -13.89 -12.16
N PRO A 166 9.89 -13.20 -12.98
CA PRO A 166 11.01 -13.84 -13.63
C PRO A 166 11.79 -14.57 -12.55
N GLN A 167 11.97 -15.89 -12.70
CA GLN A 167 12.86 -16.63 -11.82
C GLN A 167 14.22 -15.94 -11.94
N THR A 168 14.66 -15.30 -10.88
CA THR A 168 16.04 -14.86 -10.77
C THR A 168 16.86 -16.14 -10.96
N SER A 169 17.48 -16.28 -12.14
CA SER A 169 18.54 -17.27 -12.33
C SER A 169 19.47 -17.08 -11.14
N GLU A 170 19.63 -18.13 -10.33
CA GLU A 170 20.62 -18.14 -9.25
C GLU A 170 21.91 -17.53 -9.79
N PRO A 171 22.58 -16.64 -9.03
CA PRO A 171 23.86 -16.17 -9.46
C PRO A 171 24.71 -17.42 -9.68
N THR A 172 25.10 -17.64 -10.92
CA THR A 172 26.09 -18.66 -11.29
C THR A 172 27.22 -18.47 -10.30
N GLN A 173 27.42 -19.46 -9.42
CA GLN A 173 28.57 -19.48 -8.54
C GLN A 173 29.77 -19.24 -9.45
N GLN A 174 30.36 -18.06 -9.33
CA GLN A 174 31.66 -17.81 -9.88
C GLN A 174 32.55 -18.90 -9.32
N GLN A 175 32.80 -19.92 -10.14
CA GLN A 175 33.87 -20.87 -9.90
C GLN A 175 35.13 -20.06 -9.62
N ASN A 176 35.56 -20.12 -8.37
CA ASN A 176 36.80 -19.50 -7.92
C ASN A 176 37.95 -20.12 -8.75
N PRO A 177 38.69 -19.33 -9.58
CA PRO A 177 39.78 -19.88 -10.40
C PRO A 177 41.00 -20.35 -9.59
N ALA A 178 40.93 -20.29 -8.25
CA ALA A 178 42.05 -20.56 -7.37
C ALA A 178 42.21 -22.04 -6.94
N GLU A 179 41.33 -22.96 -7.39
CA GLU A 179 41.48 -24.41 -7.08
C GLU A 179 42.04 -25.27 -8.20
N ALA A 180 42.70 -24.66 -9.18
CA ALA A 180 43.45 -25.37 -10.19
C ALA A 180 44.96 -25.28 -9.89
N GLU A 181 45.43 -25.77 -8.74
CA GLU A 181 46.85 -26.10 -8.58
C GLU A 181 47.08 -27.54 -9.06
N PRO A 182 48.00 -27.76 -10.01
CA PRO A 182 48.39 -29.10 -10.46
C PRO A 182 49.28 -29.74 -9.40
N GLN A 183 48.86 -30.87 -8.86
CA GLN A 183 49.78 -31.79 -8.17
C GLN A 183 50.75 -32.31 -9.21
N THR A 184 51.95 -31.73 -9.31
CA THR A 184 53.10 -32.29 -10.01
C THR A 184 53.99 -33.03 -9.01
N ALA A 185 54.13 -34.27 -9.26
CA ALA A 185 55.06 -35.30 -8.90
C ALA A 185 56.44 -34.90 -8.32
N ALA A 186 56.86 -35.60 -7.29
CA ALA A 186 58.16 -36.25 -7.18
C ALA A 186 58.07 -37.35 -6.11
#